data_102654a5658ca290bfc3636c23fd5262
#
_entry.id   102654a5658ca290bfc3636c23fd5262
#
_cell.length_a   1.000
_cell.length_b   1.000
_cell.length_c   1.000
_cell.angle_alpha   90.00
_cell.angle_beta   90.00
_cell.angle_gamma   90.00
#
_symmetry.space_group_name_H-M   'P 1'
#
loop_
_entity.id
_entity.type
_entity.pdbx_description
1 polymer ?
#
loop_
_entity_poly.entity_id
_entity_poly.type
_entity_poly.pdbx_seq_one_letter_code
_entity_poly.pdbx_strand_id
1 'polypeptide(L)'
;GVPGNMSYLNPEDIKSISVLKDAATAAIYGSRSAAGVILIETHRGTMNSAPKITFSGYWGLSAVPKRLEVCNSAEFIKVRKMALINAGTDESRWPKYISEYERDPSQFADTDWQKEYYQRGFTQKYNIGYTAGSANSNVSLSAFYSKTDGVTIATGDEKFGFRLNSDVTRGKFKMGESVSYS
;
A
#
# COMPACT_ATOMS: atom_id res chain seq x y z
N GLY A 1 -0.13 26.30 5.50
CA GLY A 1 -0.32 24.86 5.26
C GLY A 1 -0.71 24.16 6.55
N VAL A 2 -1.46 23.08 6.45
CA VAL A 2 -1.83 22.25 7.60
C VAL A 2 -0.81 21.11 7.68
N PRO A 3 -0.13 20.90 8.82
CA PRO A 3 0.71 19.73 9.01
C PRO A 3 -0.13 18.45 8.93
N GLY A 4 0.31 17.46 8.17
CA GLY A 4 -0.44 16.22 7.99
C GLY A 4 0.45 15.04 7.67
N ASN A 5 -0.15 13.84 7.69
CA ASN A 5 0.50 12.60 7.28
C ASN A 5 0.22 12.37 5.78
N MET A 6 1.24 11.97 5.03
CA MET A 6 1.12 11.66 3.60
C MET A 6 0.24 10.42 3.31
N SER A 7 0.05 9.55 4.30
CA SER A 7 -0.73 8.30 4.15
C SER A 7 -2.19 8.52 3.75
N TYR A 8 -2.72 9.72 4.02
CA TYR A 8 -4.12 10.09 3.74
C TYR A 8 -4.29 10.83 2.42
N LEU A 9 -3.20 11.07 1.69
CA LEU A 9 -3.28 11.78 0.41
C LEU A 9 -3.39 10.78 -0.74
N ASN A 10 -4.39 11.00 -1.60
CA ASN A 10 -4.42 10.31 -2.88
C ASN A 10 -3.32 10.90 -3.79
N PRO A 11 -2.41 10.09 -4.33
CA PRO A 11 -1.38 10.58 -5.25
C PRO A 11 -1.93 11.32 -6.48
N GLU A 12 -3.11 10.95 -6.96
CA GLU A 12 -3.78 11.58 -8.10
C GLU A 12 -4.26 13.03 -7.80
N ASP A 13 -4.40 13.38 -6.51
CA ASP A 13 -4.73 14.75 -6.10
C ASP A 13 -3.51 15.66 -6.06
N ILE A 14 -2.29 15.12 -6.15
CA ILE A 14 -1.05 15.88 -6.00
C ILE A 14 -0.71 16.58 -7.31
N LYS A 15 -0.63 17.90 -7.27
CA LYS A 15 -0.17 18.74 -8.37
C LYS A 15 1.35 18.86 -8.39
N SER A 16 1.96 19.11 -7.21
CA SER A 16 3.40 19.25 -7.06
C SER A 16 3.87 18.88 -5.67
N ILE A 17 5.12 18.41 -5.59
CA ILE A 17 5.83 18.14 -4.35
C ILE A 17 7.12 18.95 -4.37
N SER A 18 7.34 19.78 -3.35
CA SER A 18 8.58 20.55 -3.14
C SER A 18 9.23 20.18 -1.82
N VAL A 19 10.52 19.90 -1.85
CA VAL A 19 11.29 19.55 -0.64
C VAL A 19 12.19 20.73 -0.28
N LEU A 20 11.90 21.36 0.85
CA LEU A 20 12.67 22.49 1.39
C LEU A 20 13.69 21.94 2.40
N LYS A 21 14.97 21.94 2.01
CA LYS A 21 16.05 21.36 2.82
C LYS A 21 16.88 22.42 3.54
N ASP A 22 16.82 23.67 3.10
CA ASP A 22 17.59 24.75 3.69
C ASP A 22 16.81 25.45 4.81
N ALA A 23 17.56 25.89 5.84
CA ALA A 23 16.96 26.48 7.04
C ALA A 23 16.23 27.81 6.76
N ALA A 24 16.66 28.58 5.76
CA ALA A 24 16.05 29.87 5.44
C ALA A 24 14.64 29.70 4.85
N THR A 25 14.46 28.79 3.89
CA THR A 25 13.15 28.50 3.31
C THR A 25 12.24 27.71 4.25
N ALA A 26 12.81 26.87 5.11
CA ALA A 26 12.06 26.10 6.09
C ALA A 26 11.60 26.91 7.31
N ALA A 27 12.28 28.01 7.65
CA ALA A 27 12.01 28.82 8.85
C ALA A 27 10.57 29.34 8.99
N ILE A 28 9.91 29.64 7.87
CA ILE A 28 8.52 30.11 7.86
C ILE A 28 7.52 29.05 8.34
N TYR A 29 7.92 27.78 8.43
CA TYR A 29 7.07 26.67 8.91
C TYR A 29 7.31 26.32 10.38
N GLY A 30 8.12 27.14 11.10
CA GLY A 30 8.33 27.05 12.55
C GLY A 30 9.38 26.01 12.98
N SER A 31 9.47 25.78 14.29
CA SER A 31 10.51 24.96 14.92
C SER A 31 10.55 23.48 14.46
N ARG A 32 9.42 22.94 14.00
CA ARG A 32 9.34 21.56 13.49
C ARG A 32 9.97 21.38 12.10
N SER A 33 10.36 22.46 11.45
CA SER A 33 10.98 22.42 10.12
C SER A 33 12.50 22.13 10.13
N ALA A 34 13.11 21.93 11.30
CA ALA A 34 14.54 21.68 11.45
C ALA A 34 15.06 20.46 10.66
N ALA A 35 14.22 19.45 10.45
CA ALA A 35 14.52 18.27 9.64
C ALA A 35 14.17 18.42 8.14
N GLY A 36 13.74 19.63 7.71
CA GLY A 36 13.24 19.92 6.38
C GLY A 36 11.71 19.92 6.32
N VAL A 37 11.18 20.42 5.20
CA VAL A 37 9.74 20.51 4.92
C VAL A 37 9.43 19.90 3.58
N ILE A 38 8.43 19.05 3.52
CA ILE A 38 7.82 18.57 2.27
C ILE A 38 6.54 19.36 2.06
N LEU A 39 6.53 20.21 1.04
CA LEU A 39 5.36 20.99 0.65
C LEU A 39 4.64 20.25 -0.46
N ILE A 40 3.37 19.91 -0.21
CA ILE A 40 2.52 19.22 -1.18
C ILE A 40 1.40 20.18 -1.59
N GLU A 41 1.34 20.47 -2.88
CA GLU A 41 0.23 21.18 -3.50
C GLU A 41 -0.74 20.18 -4.12
N THR A 42 -2.02 20.32 -3.80
CA THR A 42 -3.08 19.55 -4.43
C THR A 42 -3.72 20.30 -5.58
N HIS A 43 -4.34 19.56 -6.51
CA HIS A 43 -5.08 20.16 -7.61
C HIS A 43 -6.20 21.05 -7.08
N ARG A 44 -6.33 22.24 -7.66
CA ARG A 44 -7.42 23.19 -7.44
C ARG A 44 -8.06 23.54 -8.76
N GLY A 45 -9.30 23.97 -8.74
CA GLY A 45 -9.97 24.51 -9.90
C GLY A 45 -9.26 25.79 -10.39
N THR A 46 -9.36 26.05 -11.67
CA THR A 46 -8.82 27.25 -12.31
C THR A 46 -9.98 28.19 -12.63
N MET A 47 -9.82 29.50 -12.35
CA MET A 47 -10.82 30.50 -12.75
C MET A 47 -11.01 30.50 -14.25
N ASN A 48 -12.20 30.85 -14.72
CA ASN A 48 -12.57 30.91 -16.15
C ASN A 48 -12.31 29.58 -16.88
N SER A 49 -12.48 28.46 -16.25
CA SER A 49 -12.32 27.13 -16.86
C SER A 49 -13.65 26.44 -17.08
N ALA A 50 -13.82 25.84 -18.27
CA ALA A 50 -14.97 24.98 -18.52
C ALA A 50 -15.01 23.79 -17.57
N PRO A 51 -16.18 23.26 -17.20
CA PRO A 51 -16.32 22.05 -16.44
C PRO A 51 -15.56 20.89 -17.09
N LYS A 52 -14.76 20.19 -16.28
CA LYS A 52 -14.00 19.03 -16.72
C LYS A 52 -14.19 17.89 -15.73
N ILE A 53 -14.57 16.72 -16.25
CA ILE A 53 -14.61 15.47 -15.50
C ILE A 53 -13.41 14.64 -15.92
N THR A 54 -12.73 14.05 -14.95
CA THR A 54 -11.65 13.10 -15.15
C THR A 54 -12.00 11.79 -14.45
N PHE A 55 -11.67 10.68 -15.09
CA PHE A 55 -11.79 9.36 -14.51
C PHE A 55 -10.52 8.58 -14.81
N SER A 56 -9.97 7.91 -13.81
CA SER A 56 -8.89 6.95 -13.98
C SER A 56 -9.21 5.65 -13.26
N GLY A 57 -8.83 4.54 -13.89
CA GLY A 57 -9.00 3.20 -13.33
C GLY A 57 -7.72 2.39 -13.51
N TYR A 58 -7.34 1.65 -12.49
CA TYR A 58 -6.20 0.75 -12.52
C TYR A 58 -6.58 -0.61 -11.95
N TRP A 59 -6.18 -1.68 -12.64
CA TRP A 59 -6.28 -3.06 -12.19
C TRP A 59 -4.93 -3.74 -12.31
N GLY A 60 -4.56 -4.46 -11.29
CA GLY A 60 -3.29 -5.17 -11.25
C GLY A 60 -3.44 -6.55 -10.62
N LEU A 61 -2.67 -7.52 -11.13
CA LEU A 61 -2.53 -8.84 -10.55
C LEU A 61 -1.12 -8.97 -9.97
N SER A 62 -1.03 -9.49 -8.77
CA SER A 62 0.22 -9.78 -8.09
C SER A 62 0.30 -11.28 -7.78
N ALA A 63 1.47 -11.85 -7.92
CA ALA A 63 1.71 -13.24 -7.55
C ALA A 63 3.15 -13.38 -7.03
N VAL A 64 3.38 -14.39 -6.23
CA VAL A 64 4.74 -14.76 -5.81
C VAL A 64 5.45 -15.39 -7.02
N PRO A 65 6.53 -14.79 -7.53
CA PRO A 65 7.15 -15.22 -8.77
C PRO A 65 7.85 -16.59 -8.66
N LYS A 66 8.40 -16.88 -7.48
CA LYS A 66 9.09 -18.15 -7.20
C LYS A 66 8.85 -18.54 -5.75
N ARG A 67 8.44 -19.79 -5.55
CA ARG A 67 8.38 -20.40 -4.22
C ARG A 67 9.73 -21.04 -3.90
N LEU A 68 10.03 -21.17 -2.63
CA LEU A 68 11.20 -21.90 -2.17
C LEU A 68 10.98 -23.40 -2.41
N GLU A 69 11.99 -24.06 -2.93
CA GLU A 69 12.00 -25.52 -2.99
C GLU A 69 12.32 -26.06 -1.58
N VAL A 70 11.33 -26.67 -0.96
CA VAL A 70 11.46 -27.27 0.37
C VAL A 70 11.21 -28.76 0.28
N CYS A 71 11.79 -29.52 1.21
CA CYS A 71 11.56 -30.94 1.30
C CYS A 71 10.07 -31.24 1.59
N ASN A 72 9.55 -32.25 0.92
CA ASN A 72 8.33 -32.93 1.36
C ASN A 72 8.63 -33.80 2.60
N SER A 73 7.59 -34.41 3.18
CA SER A 73 7.74 -35.22 4.41
C SER A 73 8.72 -36.37 4.24
N ALA A 74 8.69 -37.08 3.12
CA ALA A 74 9.60 -38.18 2.84
C ALA A 74 11.05 -37.73 2.72
N GLU A 75 11.28 -36.66 1.96
CA GLU A 75 12.59 -36.05 1.79
C GLU A 75 13.16 -35.52 3.10
N PHE A 76 12.32 -34.87 3.91
CA PHE A 76 12.70 -34.39 5.24
C PHE A 76 13.18 -35.51 6.14
N ILE A 77 12.44 -36.63 6.23
CA ILE A 77 12.84 -37.81 7.00
C ILE A 77 14.17 -38.36 6.51
N LYS A 78 14.33 -38.48 5.18
CA LYS A 78 15.58 -38.96 4.57
C LYS A 78 16.79 -38.10 4.93
N VAL A 79 16.66 -36.78 4.77
CA VAL A 79 17.73 -35.82 5.08
C VAL A 79 18.04 -35.85 6.58
N ARG A 80 17.00 -35.93 7.43
CA ARG A 80 17.17 -35.98 8.89
C ARG A 80 17.90 -37.26 9.35
N LYS A 81 17.56 -38.42 8.77
CA LYS A 81 18.28 -39.67 9.02
C LYS A 81 19.74 -39.56 8.61
N MET A 82 20.03 -39.06 7.43
CA MET A 82 21.40 -38.87 6.96
C MET A 82 22.21 -37.97 7.90
N ALA A 83 21.59 -36.88 8.38
CA ALA A 83 22.23 -35.96 9.32
C ALA A 83 22.57 -36.66 10.67
N LEU A 84 21.69 -37.51 11.19
CA LEU A 84 21.92 -38.26 12.44
C LEU A 84 23.01 -39.33 12.29
N ILE A 85 23.02 -40.03 11.15
CA ILE A 85 24.06 -40.99 10.81
C ILE A 85 25.43 -40.33 10.73
N ASN A 86 25.51 -39.20 9.97
CA ASN A 86 26.75 -38.46 9.83
C ASN A 86 27.27 -37.85 11.14
N ALA A 87 26.36 -37.55 12.06
CA ALA A 87 26.69 -37.08 13.41
C ALA A 87 27.10 -38.21 14.37
N GLY A 88 27.08 -39.47 13.90
CA GLY A 88 27.37 -40.62 14.76
C GLY A 88 26.37 -40.85 15.91
N THR A 89 25.13 -40.35 15.74
CA THR A 89 24.09 -40.46 16.77
C THR A 89 23.53 -41.88 16.78
N ASP A 90 23.55 -42.50 17.97
CA ASP A 90 22.97 -43.82 18.17
C ASP A 90 21.47 -43.83 17.85
N GLU A 91 20.98 -44.90 17.20
CA GLU A 91 19.58 -45.01 16.76
C GLU A 91 18.59 -44.94 17.94
N SER A 92 18.99 -45.38 19.14
CA SER A 92 18.15 -45.29 20.32
C SER A 92 17.83 -43.82 20.72
N ARG A 93 18.62 -42.86 20.24
CA ARG A 93 18.46 -41.42 20.47
C ARG A 93 17.76 -40.70 19.33
N TRP A 94 17.37 -41.41 18.30
CA TRP A 94 16.69 -40.78 17.17
C TRP A 94 15.29 -40.30 17.56
N PRO A 95 14.81 -39.20 16.98
CA PRO A 95 13.46 -38.74 17.21
C PRO A 95 12.43 -39.81 16.81
N LYS A 96 11.45 -40.07 17.65
CA LYS A 96 10.42 -41.11 17.44
C LYS A 96 9.65 -40.95 16.12
N TYR A 97 9.44 -39.70 15.67
CA TYR A 97 8.71 -39.45 14.42
C TYR A 97 9.37 -40.12 13.21
N ILE A 98 10.67 -40.42 13.24
CA ILE A 98 11.35 -41.11 12.14
C ILE A 98 10.84 -42.54 12.03
N SER A 99 10.86 -43.30 13.09
CA SER A 99 10.36 -44.68 13.12
C SER A 99 8.86 -44.78 12.95
N GLU A 100 8.11 -43.78 13.44
CA GLU A 100 6.66 -43.68 13.24
C GLU A 100 6.33 -43.42 11.76
N TYR A 101 7.04 -42.52 11.09
CA TYR A 101 6.90 -42.27 9.65
C TYR A 101 7.23 -43.52 8.83
N GLU A 102 8.31 -44.21 9.15
CA GLU A 102 8.72 -45.45 8.44
C GLU A 102 7.69 -46.58 8.60
N ARG A 103 7.04 -46.64 9.74
CA ARG A 103 5.97 -47.62 10.00
C ARG A 103 4.70 -47.32 9.23
N ASP A 104 4.27 -46.06 9.17
CA ASP A 104 3.05 -45.64 8.49
C ASP A 104 3.14 -44.16 8.04
N PRO A 105 3.64 -43.89 6.82
CA PRO A 105 3.74 -42.55 6.29
C PRO A 105 2.39 -41.84 6.15
N SER A 106 1.28 -42.59 6.04
CA SER A 106 -0.05 -42.01 5.81
C SER A 106 -0.60 -41.21 6.98
N GLN A 107 -0.03 -41.39 8.18
CA GLN A 107 -0.39 -40.65 9.38
C GLN A 107 0.25 -39.26 9.46
N PHE A 108 1.15 -38.96 8.53
CA PHE A 108 1.85 -37.68 8.52
C PHE A 108 1.31 -36.79 7.40
N ALA A 109 1.06 -35.54 7.74
CA ALA A 109 0.66 -34.55 6.74
C ALA A 109 1.85 -34.24 5.81
N ASP A 110 1.56 -34.13 4.51
CA ASP A 110 2.51 -33.69 3.48
C ASP A 110 1.96 -32.45 2.80
N THR A 111 1.80 -31.39 3.58
CA THR A 111 1.17 -30.14 3.14
C THR A 111 2.21 -29.18 2.58
N ASP A 112 2.03 -28.74 1.35
CA ASP A 112 2.77 -27.60 0.79
C ASP A 112 2.20 -26.31 1.38
N TRP A 113 2.76 -25.89 2.50
CA TRP A 113 2.35 -24.67 3.20
C TRP A 113 2.50 -23.40 2.36
N GLN A 114 3.44 -23.35 1.43
CA GLN A 114 3.56 -22.20 0.53
C GLN A 114 2.39 -22.13 -0.44
N LYS A 115 1.89 -23.28 -0.91
CA LYS A 115 0.71 -23.35 -1.77
C LYS A 115 -0.56 -22.94 -1.03
N GLU A 116 -0.68 -23.33 0.22
CA GLU A 116 -1.84 -22.97 1.06
C GLU A 116 -1.79 -21.50 1.50
N TYR A 117 -0.60 -20.93 1.70
CA TYR A 117 -0.40 -19.58 2.24
C TYR A 117 -0.41 -18.49 1.17
N TYR A 118 0.09 -18.77 -0.03
CA TYR A 118 0.16 -17.81 -1.11
C TYR A 118 -1.04 -17.89 -2.05
N GLN A 119 -1.57 -16.72 -2.37
CA GLN A 119 -2.65 -16.54 -3.32
C GLN A 119 -2.26 -15.51 -4.40
N ARG A 120 -3.11 -15.34 -5.40
CA ARG A 120 -3.00 -14.21 -6.33
C ARG A 120 -3.59 -12.98 -5.65
N GLY A 121 -2.81 -11.93 -5.57
CA GLY A 121 -3.28 -10.63 -5.12
C GLY A 121 -3.96 -9.87 -6.27
N PHE A 122 -4.98 -9.10 -5.94
CA PHE A 122 -5.69 -8.25 -6.88
C PHE A 122 -5.69 -6.81 -6.37
N THR A 123 -5.29 -5.87 -7.22
CA THR A 123 -5.33 -4.45 -6.90
C THR A 123 -6.30 -3.76 -7.85
N GLN A 124 -7.19 -2.95 -7.28
CA GLN A 124 -8.08 -2.09 -8.04
C GLN A 124 -8.06 -0.69 -7.45
N LYS A 125 -8.00 0.33 -8.33
CA LYS A 125 -8.03 1.75 -7.96
C LYS A 125 -8.92 2.48 -8.93
N TYR A 126 -9.75 3.37 -8.39
CA TYR A 126 -10.62 4.24 -9.16
C TYR A 126 -10.50 5.66 -8.64
N ASN A 127 -10.36 6.60 -9.53
CA ASN A 127 -10.37 8.02 -9.20
C ASN A 127 -11.35 8.73 -10.12
N ILE A 128 -12.13 9.64 -9.54
CA ILE A 128 -12.99 10.55 -10.27
C ILE A 128 -12.68 11.97 -9.83
N GLY A 129 -12.54 12.87 -10.77
CA GLY A 129 -12.31 14.29 -10.51
C GLY A 129 -13.30 15.16 -11.29
N TYR A 130 -13.69 16.26 -10.68
CA TYR A 130 -14.48 17.32 -11.30
C TYR A 130 -13.82 18.66 -11.01
N THR A 131 -13.62 19.46 -12.03
CA THR A 131 -13.13 20.84 -11.88
C THR A 131 -13.97 21.78 -12.74
N ALA A 132 -14.26 22.95 -12.21
CA ALA A 132 -14.92 24.02 -12.94
C ALA A 132 -14.50 25.38 -12.39
N GLY A 133 -14.62 26.45 -13.20
CA GLY A 133 -14.34 27.80 -12.75
C GLY A 133 -15.09 28.84 -13.52
N SER A 134 -15.66 29.80 -12.79
CA SER A 134 -16.23 31.05 -13.33
C SER A 134 -15.19 32.17 -13.22
N ALA A 135 -15.60 33.39 -13.59
CA ALA A 135 -14.76 34.59 -13.43
C ALA A 135 -14.34 34.84 -11.97
N ASN A 136 -15.18 34.47 -11.02
CA ASN A 136 -15.02 34.83 -9.62
C ASN A 136 -14.96 33.60 -8.65
N SER A 137 -15.10 32.39 -9.16
CA SER A 137 -15.09 31.20 -8.34
C SER A 137 -14.49 30.00 -9.08
N ASN A 138 -13.90 29.09 -8.33
CA ASN A 138 -13.52 27.80 -8.85
C ASN A 138 -13.89 26.69 -7.86
N VAL A 139 -14.04 25.50 -8.37
CA VAL A 139 -14.28 24.29 -7.58
C VAL A 139 -13.47 23.14 -8.13
N SER A 140 -12.97 22.33 -7.24
CA SER A 140 -12.33 21.05 -7.56
C SER A 140 -12.84 20.00 -6.56
N LEU A 141 -13.43 18.94 -7.07
CA LEU A 141 -13.89 17.78 -6.32
C LEU A 141 -13.14 16.56 -6.82
N SER A 142 -12.60 15.74 -5.93
CA SER A 142 -12.05 14.43 -6.25
C SER A 142 -12.57 13.38 -5.28
N ALA A 143 -12.73 12.15 -5.76
CA ALA A 143 -13.00 10.99 -4.93
C ALA A 143 -12.19 9.81 -5.43
N PHE A 144 -11.78 8.95 -4.51
CA PHE A 144 -11.01 7.76 -4.84
C PHE A 144 -11.47 6.55 -4.04
N TYR A 145 -11.28 5.39 -4.63
CA TYR A 145 -11.37 4.08 -4.00
C TYR A 145 -10.16 3.24 -4.41
N SER A 146 -9.55 2.57 -3.46
CA SER A 146 -8.43 1.66 -3.68
C SER A 146 -8.62 0.43 -2.81
N LYS A 147 -8.53 -0.75 -3.44
CA LYS A 147 -8.48 -2.03 -2.74
C LYS A 147 -7.34 -2.86 -3.27
N THR A 148 -6.57 -3.44 -2.36
CA THR A 148 -5.48 -4.34 -2.68
C THR A 148 -5.62 -5.60 -1.84
N ASP A 149 -5.84 -6.73 -2.47
CA ASP A 149 -5.72 -8.03 -1.84
C ASP A 149 -4.25 -8.48 -1.94
N GLY A 150 -3.67 -8.89 -0.82
CA GLY A 150 -2.27 -9.28 -0.77
C GLY A 150 -2.01 -10.65 -1.39
N VAL A 151 -0.74 -10.95 -1.65
CA VAL A 151 -0.29 -12.27 -2.15
C VAL A 151 -0.25 -13.34 -1.06
N THR A 152 -0.43 -12.95 0.19
CA THR A 152 -0.61 -13.85 1.33
C THR A 152 -2.06 -13.83 1.79
N ILE A 153 -2.57 -14.96 2.26
CA ILE A 153 -3.94 -15.03 2.78
C ILE A 153 -4.15 -14.06 3.93
N ALA A 154 -5.36 -13.53 4.05
CA ALA A 154 -5.78 -12.59 5.09
C ALA A 154 -4.98 -11.28 5.15
N THR A 155 -4.33 -10.88 4.04
CA THR A 155 -3.68 -9.58 3.93
C THR A 155 -4.34 -8.74 2.83
N GLY A 156 -4.49 -7.46 3.10
CA GLY A 156 -5.08 -6.52 2.15
C GLY A 156 -5.15 -5.12 2.74
N ASP A 157 -5.52 -4.18 1.89
CA ASP A 157 -5.70 -2.78 2.23
C ASP A 157 -6.86 -2.23 1.42
N GLU A 158 -7.74 -1.48 2.07
CA GLU A 158 -8.88 -0.83 1.44
C GLU A 158 -8.97 0.62 1.91
N LYS A 159 -9.02 1.54 0.96
CA LYS A 159 -9.07 2.97 1.22
C LYS A 159 -10.06 3.63 0.30
N PHE A 160 -10.79 4.59 0.84
CA PHE A 160 -11.60 5.51 0.06
C PHE A 160 -11.49 6.91 0.64
N GLY A 161 -11.76 7.89 -0.17
CA GLY A 161 -11.77 9.26 0.31
C GLY A 161 -12.28 10.23 -0.72
N PHE A 162 -12.51 11.45 -0.27
CA PHE A 162 -12.86 12.55 -1.14
C PHE A 162 -12.19 13.84 -0.69
N ARG A 163 -12.05 14.76 -1.63
CA ARG A 163 -11.53 16.11 -1.40
C ARG A 163 -12.34 17.12 -2.17
N LEU A 164 -12.72 18.20 -1.48
CA LEU A 164 -13.35 19.37 -2.07
C LEU A 164 -12.47 20.59 -1.82
N ASN A 165 -12.15 21.32 -2.87
CA ASN A 165 -11.53 22.62 -2.78
C ASN A 165 -12.40 23.63 -3.51
N SER A 166 -12.68 24.77 -2.90
CA SER A 166 -13.35 25.89 -3.57
C SER A 166 -12.67 27.20 -3.22
N ASP A 167 -12.60 28.11 -4.17
CA ASP A 167 -12.15 29.48 -3.97
C ASP A 167 -13.17 30.43 -4.59
N VAL A 168 -13.50 31.48 -3.86
CA VAL A 168 -14.41 32.55 -4.32
C VAL A 168 -13.75 33.89 -4.07
N THR A 169 -13.80 34.76 -5.09
CA THR A 169 -13.29 36.13 -5.02
C THR A 169 -14.43 37.09 -5.32
N ARG A 170 -14.74 38.02 -4.41
CA ARG A 170 -15.74 39.04 -4.60
C ARG A 170 -15.21 40.42 -4.20
N GLY A 171 -14.87 41.22 -5.17
CA GLY A 171 -14.20 42.51 -4.96
C GLY A 171 -12.84 42.29 -4.26
N LYS A 172 -12.70 42.86 -3.06
CA LYS A 172 -11.46 42.72 -2.25
C LYS A 172 -11.46 41.48 -1.35
N PHE A 173 -12.57 40.76 -1.27
CA PHE A 173 -12.69 39.56 -0.44
C PHE A 173 -12.30 38.30 -1.23
N LYS A 174 -11.42 37.52 -0.64
CA LYS A 174 -11.06 36.20 -1.15
C LYS A 174 -11.28 35.16 -0.05
N MET A 175 -12.08 34.16 -0.35
CA MET A 175 -12.38 33.05 0.55
C MET A 175 -12.02 31.74 -0.15
N GLY A 176 -11.38 30.83 0.56
CA GLY A 176 -11.06 29.51 0.05
C GLY A 176 -11.32 28.46 1.10
N GLU A 177 -11.90 27.35 0.68
CA GLU A 177 -12.21 26.20 1.53
C GLU A 177 -11.51 24.95 1.00
N SER A 178 -11.12 24.08 1.91
CA SER A 178 -10.58 22.77 1.60
C SER A 178 -11.07 21.75 2.63
N VAL A 179 -11.85 20.80 2.16
CA VAL A 179 -12.37 19.69 2.97
C VAL A 179 -11.85 18.38 2.40
N SER A 180 -11.39 17.49 3.25
CA SER A 180 -10.97 16.15 2.83
C SER A 180 -11.34 15.12 3.88
N TYR A 181 -11.68 13.92 3.41
CA TYR A 181 -11.95 12.74 4.22
C TYR A 181 -11.24 11.53 3.57
N SER A 182 -10.61 10.69 4.39
CA SER A 182 -9.99 9.44 3.96
C SER A 182 -9.81 8.48 5.14
#